data_afb7586ebc9a6f9c108289791d8d31eb
#
_entry.id   afb7586ebc9a6f9c108289791d8d31eb
#
_cell.length_a   1.000
_cell.length_b   1.000
_cell.length_c   1.000
_cell.angle_alpha   90.00
_cell.angle_beta   90.00
_cell.angle_gamma   90.00
#
_symmetry.space_group_name_H-M   'P 1'
#
loop_
_entity.id
_entity.type
_entity.pdbx_description
1 polymer ?
#
loop_
_entity_poly.entity_id
_entity_poly.type
_entity_poly.pdbx_seq_one_letter_code
_entity_poly.pdbx_strand_id
1 'polypeptide(L)'
;GMSSVNLTDFDAMTDPYYIKGSSYEYSSRSWFGRINYAFDNRYLFEMNMRYDGSSRFSPDSRWGLFPSFSAGWRISEEEFMKDIDWLSNLKLRASWGKLGNNSIGNYEWQALYGSGYNYAFNSNKSNGLAMTTFSNYALEWEETAITNIGLDFGVLNNRLNGTIEVYDKKT
;
A
#
# COMPACT_ATOMS: atom_id res chain seq x y z
N GLY A 1 -11.24 -18.60 -36.04
CA GLY A 1 -11.09 -17.13 -36.14
C GLY A 1 -11.31 -16.44 -34.80
N MET A 2 -11.08 -15.15 -34.72
CA MET A 2 -11.36 -14.34 -33.52
C MET A 2 -12.85 -14.02 -33.43
N SER A 3 -13.39 -13.96 -32.22
CA SER A 3 -14.80 -13.63 -31.98
C SER A 3 -15.12 -12.14 -32.20
N SER A 4 -14.13 -11.28 -32.18
CA SER A 4 -14.22 -9.84 -32.46
C SER A 4 -12.88 -9.28 -32.90
N VAL A 5 -12.90 -8.26 -33.76
CA VAL A 5 -11.70 -7.55 -34.21
C VAL A 5 -10.99 -6.77 -33.10
N ASN A 6 -11.69 -6.51 -32.00
CA ASN A 6 -11.15 -5.79 -30.84
C ASN A 6 -10.52 -6.72 -29.79
N LEU A 7 -10.63 -8.04 -29.96
CA LEU A 7 -10.06 -9.03 -29.06
C LEU A 7 -8.79 -9.59 -29.71
N THR A 8 -7.64 -9.24 -29.13
CA THR A 8 -6.32 -9.58 -29.66
C THR A 8 -5.65 -10.77 -28.96
N ASP A 9 -6.24 -11.23 -27.84
CA ASP A 9 -5.72 -12.38 -27.11
C ASP A 9 -6.09 -13.70 -27.79
N PHE A 10 -5.17 -14.66 -27.77
CA PHE A 10 -5.37 -15.98 -28.36
C PHE A 10 -6.56 -16.75 -27.76
N ASP A 11 -6.87 -16.52 -26.48
CA ASP A 11 -8.02 -17.14 -25.79
C ASP A 11 -9.38 -16.65 -26.34
N ALA A 12 -9.40 -15.56 -27.09
CA ALA A 12 -10.61 -15.03 -27.74
C ALA A 12 -10.91 -15.67 -29.10
N MET A 13 -10.13 -16.65 -29.53
CA MET A 13 -10.35 -17.38 -30.79
C MET A 13 -11.50 -18.38 -30.67
N THR A 14 -12.29 -18.52 -31.72
CA THR A 14 -13.46 -19.42 -31.78
C THR A 14 -13.12 -20.85 -32.16
N ASP A 15 -11.95 -21.09 -32.76
CA ASP A 15 -11.45 -22.42 -33.13
C ASP A 15 -10.22 -22.75 -32.27
N PRO A 16 -10.36 -23.58 -31.21
CA PRO A 16 -9.27 -23.85 -30.28
C PRO A 16 -8.34 -24.94 -30.83
N TYR A 17 -7.30 -24.57 -31.49
CA TYR A 17 -6.10 -25.38 -31.56
C TYR A 17 -5.17 -25.00 -30.42
N TYR A 18 -5.39 -25.53 -29.22
CA TYR A 18 -4.50 -25.51 -28.02
C TYR A 18 -3.58 -24.27 -27.85
N ILE A 19 -3.93 -23.14 -28.41
CA ILE A 19 -3.21 -21.89 -28.28
C ILE A 19 -3.95 -21.07 -27.23
N LYS A 20 -3.28 -20.79 -26.13
CA LYS A 20 -3.76 -19.92 -25.06
C LYS A 20 -2.88 -18.68 -24.97
N GLY A 21 -3.48 -17.55 -24.74
CA GLY A 21 -2.80 -16.31 -24.47
C GLY A 21 -3.74 -15.39 -23.75
N SER A 22 -3.24 -14.72 -22.72
CA SER A 22 -3.97 -13.70 -21.97
C SER A 22 -3.07 -12.50 -21.78
N SER A 23 -3.65 -11.32 -21.74
CA SER A 23 -2.98 -10.07 -21.38
C SER A 23 -3.65 -9.45 -20.16
N TYR A 24 -2.86 -8.75 -19.37
CA TYR A 24 -3.36 -7.94 -18.28
C TYR A 24 -2.65 -6.60 -18.25
N GLU A 25 -3.35 -5.60 -17.81
CA GLU A 25 -2.80 -4.26 -17.64
C GLU A 25 -2.90 -3.85 -16.17
N TYR A 26 -1.86 -3.20 -15.68
CA TYR A 26 -1.80 -2.62 -14.36
C TYR A 26 -1.19 -1.23 -14.45
N SER A 27 -1.82 -0.27 -13.81
CA SER A 27 -1.29 1.08 -13.69
C SER A 27 -1.41 1.58 -12.26
N SER A 28 -0.41 2.35 -11.83
CA SER A 28 -0.42 3.06 -10.56
C SER A 28 0.06 4.50 -10.77
N ARG A 29 -0.43 5.40 -9.94
CA ARG A 29 0.00 6.80 -9.91
C ARG A 29 0.07 7.25 -8.46
N SER A 30 1.14 7.96 -8.13
CA SER A 30 1.38 8.44 -6.79
C SER A 30 1.82 9.90 -6.80
N TRP A 31 1.29 10.67 -5.84
CA TRP A 31 1.84 11.97 -5.46
C TRP A 31 2.30 11.89 -4.01
N PHE A 32 3.43 12.49 -3.75
CA PHE A 32 3.96 12.53 -2.39
C PHE A 32 4.59 13.88 -2.09
N GLY A 33 4.55 14.24 -0.83
CA GLY A 33 5.21 15.42 -0.29
C GLY A 33 5.77 15.14 1.09
N ARG A 34 6.85 15.84 1.44
CA ARG A 34 7.49 15.77 2.76
C ARG A 34 7.81 17.16 3.24
N ILE A 35 7.57 17.41 4.51
CA ILE A 35 7.95 18.61 5.23
C ILE A 35 8.78 18.18 6.44
N ASN A 36 9.99 18.73 6.56
CA ASN A 36 10.84 18.56 7.72
C ASN A 36 11.05 19.93 8.37
N TYR A 37 10.89 19.98 9.67
CA TYR A 37 11.13 21.18 10.45
C TYR A 37 11.98 20.84 11.67
N ALA A 38 13.03 21.62 11.88
CA ALA A 38 13.89 21.53 13.04
C ALA A 38 14.00 22.89 13.70
N PHE A 39 13.61 22.99 14.97
CA PHE A 39 13.74 24.20 15.76
C PHE A 39 14.84 24.01 16.80
N ASP A 40 15.82 24.91 16.76
CA ASP A 40 16.96 24.98 17.67
C ASP A 40 17.70 23.63 17.81
N ASN A 41 17.70 22.83 16.78
CA ASN A 41 18.22 21.45 16.76
C ASN A 41 17.72 20.54 17.90
N ARG A 42 16.72 20.99 18.66
CA ARG A 42 16.11 20.31 19.81
C ARG A 42 14.77 19.66 19.47
N TYR A 43 13.93 20.40 18.74
CA TYR A 43 12.59 19.95 18.38
C TYR A 43 12.56 19.63 16.89
N LEU A 44 12.26 18.39 16.58
CA LEU A 44 12.24 17.87 15.22
C LEU A 44 10.81 17.48 14.88
N PHE A 45 10.34 17.87 13.71
CA PHE A 45 9.04 17.49 13.20
C PHE A 45 9.16 17.06 11.73
N GLU A 46 8.52 15.97 11.37
CA GLU A 46 8.39 15.51 9.98
C GLU A 46 6.95 15.15 9.67
N MET A 47 6.48 15.59 8.53
CA MET A 47 5.21 15.23 7.95
C MET A 47 5.45 14.66 6.55
N ASN A 48 4.92 13.47 6.29
CA ASN A 48 4.87 12.91 4.94
C ASN A 48 3.40 12.70 4.56
N MET A 49 3.13 12.88 3.28
CA MET A 49 1.81 12.62 2.71
C MET A 49 1.98 11.92 1.37
N ARG A 50 1.25 10.81 1.19
CA ARG A 50 1.18 10.08 -0.08
C ARG A 50 -0.28 9.94 -0.49
N TYR A 51 -0.54 10.20 -1.76
CA TYR A 51 -1.83 9.99 -2.39
C TYR A 51 -1.63 9.04 -3.56
N ASP A 52 -2.01 7.79 -3.36
CA ASP A 52 -1.72 6.68 -4.27
C ASP A 52 -3.01 6.20 -4.96
N GLY A 53 -2.93 5.99 -6.26
CA GLY A 53 -3.99 5.39 -7.07
C GLY A 53 -3.55 4.09 -7.72
N SER A 54 -4.45 3.10 -7.75
CA SER A 54 -4.21 1.79 -8.35
C SER A 54 -5.37 1.35 -9.22
N SER A 55 -5.08 0.86 -10.42
CA SER A 55 -6.10 0.31 -11.34
C SER A 55 -6.71 -1.01 -10.87
N ARG A 56 -6.18 -1.62 -9.79
CA ARG A 56 -6.73 -2.82 -9.18
C ARG A 56 -8.07 -2.62 -8.49
N PHE A 57 -8.37 -1.37 -8.12
CA PHE A 57 -9.62 -0.97 -7.47
C PHE A 57 -10.60 -0.35 -8.44
N SER A 58 -11.87 -0.32 -8.06
CA SER A 58 -12.91 0.37 -8.80
C SER A 58 -12.61 1.87 -8.94
N PRO A 59 -13.18 2.59 -9.91
CA PRO A 59 -12.95 4.02 -10.06
C PRO A 59 -13.20 4.83 -8.78
N ASP A 60 -14.20 4.44 -7.98
CA ASP A 60 -14.60 5.14 -6.76
C ASP A 60 -13.67 4.87 -5.57
N SER A 61 -13.05 3.69 -5.50
CA SER A 61 -12.14 3.25 -4.41
C SER A 61 -10.66 3.27 -4.81
N ARG A 62 -10.35 3.80 -6.00
CA ARG A 62 -9.01 3.74 -6.61
C ARG A 62 -7.94 4.47 -5.83
N TRP A 63 -8.30 5.55 -5.14
CA TRP A 63 -7.37 6.47 -4.51
C TRP A 63 -7.33 6.30 -3.00
N GLY A 64 -6.13 6.16 -2.44
CA GLY A 64 -5.88 6.12 -1.01
C GLY A 64 -4.96 7.26 -0.56
N LEU A 65 -5.24 7.83 0.62
CA LEU A 65 -4.42 8.87 1.26
C LEU A 65 -3.70 8.27 2.46
N PHE A 66 -2.37 8.34 2.47
CA PHE A 66 -1.50 7.74 3.48
C PHE A 66 -0.60 8.80 4.13
N PRO A 67 -1.11 9.50 5.16
CA PRO A 67 -0.33 10.46 5.92
C PRO A 67 0.55 9.78 6.95
N SER A 68 1.70 10.41 7.28
CA SER A 68 2.50 10.07 8.44
C SER A 68 3.10 11.31 9.08
N PHE A 69 3.23 11.27 10.39
CA PHE A 69 3.77 12.35 11.21
C PHE A 69 4.79 11.77 12.17
N SER A 70 5.88 12.48 12.39
CA SER A 70 6.80 12.16 13.46
C SER A 70 7.28 13.42 14.18
N ALA A 71 7.53 13.28 15.46
CA ALA A 71 8.10 14.31 16.30
C ALA A 71 9.27 13.72 17.08
N GLY A 72 10.32 14.52 17.27
CA GLY A 72 11.48 14.16 18.06
C GLY A 72 11.89 15.31 18.95
N TRP A 73 12.21 14.99 20.19
CA TRP A 73 12.74 15.94 21.15
C TRP A 73 14.11 15.46 21.62
N ARG A 74 15.14 16.23 21.32
CA ARG A 74 16.50 16.01 21.80
C ARG A 74 16.66 16.61 23.20
N ILE A 75 16.34 15.83 24.20
CA ILE A 75 16.36 16.24 25.61
C ILE A 75 17.78 16.59 26.04
N SER A 76 18.80 15.88 25.51
CA SER A 76 20.21 16.15 25.81
C SER A 76 20.69 17.53 25.39
N GLU A 77 19.97 18.21 24.46
CA GLU A 77 20.34 19.56 24.01
C GLU A 77 19.68 20.68 24.86
N GLU A 78 18.86 20.30 25.84
CA GLU A 78 18.22 21.27 26.73
C GLU A 78 19.24 21.83 27.77
N GLU A 79 19.02 23.07 28.19
CA GLU A 79 19.90 23.76 29.14
C GLU A 79 20.07 22.98 30.46
N PHE A 80 18.98 22.39 30.98
CA PHE A 80 18.96 21.63 32.22
C PHE A 80 19.70 20.27 32.15
N MET A 81 20.09 19.84 30.94
CA MET A 81 20.81 18.58 30.72
C MET A 81 22.31 18.78 30.49
N LYS A 82 22.78 20.02 30.30
CA LYS A 82 24.17 20.31 29.97
C LYS A 82 25.19 19.97 31.06
N ASP A 83 24.75 19.94 32.31
CA ASP A 83 25.58 19.59 33.47
C ASP A 83 25.71 18.07 33.71
N ILE A 84 25.11 17.25 32.84
CA ILE A 84 25.12 15.81 32.99
C ILE A 84 26.13 15.17 32.04
N ASP A 85 27.38 15.10 32.46
CA ASP A 85 28.53 14.67 31.64
C ASP A 85 28.46 13.21 31.17
N TRP A 86 27.79 12.32 31.94
CA TRP A 86 27.73 10.92 31.57
C TRP A 86 26.68 10.60 30.50
N LEU A 87 25.70 11.49 30.27
CA LEU A 87 24.65 11.34 29.29
C LEU A 87 25.00 12.14 28.03
N SER A 88 25.38 11.42 26.98
CA SER A 88 25.83 12.03 25.73
C SER A 88 24.72 12.29 24.73
N ASN A 89 23.66 11.53 24.80
CA ASN A 89 22.48 11.67 23.93
C ASN A 89 21.23 11.16 24.64
N LEU A 90 20.16 11.93 24.58
CA LEU A 90 18.83 11.50 25.00
C LEU A 90 17.80 12.12 24.07
N LYS A 91 17.09 11.27 23.32
CA LYS A 91 16.08 11.71 22.36
C LYS A 91 14.81 10.90 22.55
N LEU A 92 13.73 11.61 22.80
CA LEU A 92 12.38 11.04 22.73
C LEU A 92 11.82 11.23 21.32
N ARG A 93 11.18 10.22 20.77
CA ARG A 93 10.51 10.29 19.48
C ARG A 93 9.15 9.64 19.53
N ALA A 94 8.23 10.19 18.76
CA ALA A 94 6.91 9.63 18.55
C ALA A 94 6.57 9.71 17.07
N SER A 95 5.90 8.71 16.54
CA SER A 95 5.42 8.73 15.17
C SER A 95 4.07 8.02 15.05
N TRP A 96 3.32 8.46 14.08
CA TRP A 96 2.08 7.84 13.65
C TRP A 96 1.99 7.90 12.13
N GLY A 97 1.47 6.85 11.52
CA GLY A 97 1.26 6.85 10.08
C GLY A 97 0.31 5.76 9.62
N LYS A 98 -0.27 6.00 8.46
CA LYS A 98 -1.06 5.03 7.71
C LYS A 98 -0.27 4.50 6.53
N LEU A 99 -0.37 3.19 6.28
CA LEU A 99 0.16 2.51 5.12
C LEU A 99 -0.99 1.86 4.36
N GLY A 100 -0.96 1.95 3.04
CA GLY A 100 -1.90 1.29 2.15
C GLY A 100 -1.28 0.05 1.50
N ASN A 101 -2.07 -1.01 1.41
CA ASN A 101 -1.72 -2.22 0.69
C ASN A 101 -2.73 -2.44 -0.43
N ASN A 102 -2.24 -2.64 -1.65
CA ASN A 102 -3.04 -2.94 -2.84
C ASN A 102 -2.75 -4.34 -3.40
N SER A 103 -2.32 -5.27 -2.56
CA SER A 103 -2.01 -6.66 -2.93
C SER A 103 -3.27 -7.49 -3.18
N ILE A 104 -4.05 -7.07 -4.17
CA ILE A 104 -5.16 -7.81 -4.74
C ILE A 104 -4.87 -8.11 -6.21
N GLY A 105 -5.58 -9.06 -6.80
CA GLY A 105 -5.45 -9.38 -8.23
C GLY A 105 -5.94 -8.25 -9.13
N ASN A 106 -5.56 -8.32 -10.39
CA ASN A 106 -6.04 -7.38 -11.40
C ASN A 106 -7.50 -7.71 -11.74
N TYR A 107 -8.34 -6.68 -11.88
CA TYR A 107 -9.76 -6.80 -12.27
C TYR A 107 -10.68 -7.50 -11.27
N GLU A 108 -10.25 -7.80 -10.04
CA GLU A 108 -11.07 -8.51 -9.04
C GLU A 108 -12.35 -7.74 -8.61
N TRP A 109 -12.39 -6.43 -8.85
CA TRP A 109 -13.60 -5.65 -8.61
C TRP A 109 -14.67 -5.83 -9.71
N GLN A 110 -14.32 -6.44 -10.86
CA GLN A 110 -15.21 -6.64 -12.01
C GLN A 110 -15.84 -8.03 -12.00
N ALA A 111 -16.99 -8.17 -12.65
CA ALA A 111 -17.53 -9.47 -12.98
C ALA A 111 -16.71 -10.11 -14.11
N LEU A 112 -16.21 -11.31 -13.86
CA LEU A 112 -15.45 -12.07 -14.85
C LEU A 112 -16.31 -13.21 -15.40
N TYR A 113 -16.18 -13.47 -16.71
CA TYR A 113 -16.88 -14.52 -17.40
C TYR A 113 -15.87 -15.52 -17.95
N GLY A 114 -16.14 -16.80 -17.71
CA GLY A 114 -15.39 -17.91 -18.28
C GLY A 114 -16.12 -18.53 -19.46
N SER A 115 -15.36 -19.04 -20.43
CA SER A 115 -15.86 -19.82 -21.55
C SER A 115 -15.87 -21.32 -21.22
N GLY A 116 -16.54 -22.13 -22.06
CA GLY A 116 -16.60 -23.58 -21.88
C GLY A 116 -17.83 -24.10 -21.09
N TYR A 117 -18.68 -23.19 -20.63
CA TYR A 117 -19.96 -23.54 -20.00
C TYR A 117 -21.01 -23.81 -21.08
N ASN A 118 -20.78 -24.90 -21.82
CA ASN A 118 -21.59 -25.23 -22.99
C ASN A 118 -22.94 -25.80 -22.59
N TYR A 119 -23.94 -25.56 -23.41
CA TYR A 119 -25.29 -26.14 -23.26
C TYR A 119 -25.75 -26.77 -24.58
N ALA A 120 -26.66 -27.71 -24.48
CA ALA A 120 -27.29 -28.35 -25.65
C ALA A 120 -28.54 -27.56 -26.03
N PHE A 121 -28.59 -27.07 -27.26
CA PHE A 121 -29.76 -26.46 -27.85
C PHE A 121 -30.12 -27.19 -29.14
N ASN A 122 -31.35 -27.74 -29.20
CA ASN A 122 -31.81 -28.50 -30.34
C ASN A 122 -30.84 -29.63 -30.76
N SER A 123 -30.35 -30.41 -29.78
CA SER A 123 -29.35 -31.48 -29.95
C SER A 123 -27.97 -31.06 -30.46
N ASN A 124 -27.70 -29.77 -30.57
CA ASN A 124 -26.39 -29.22 -30.93
C ASN A 124 -25.73 -28.62 -29.68
N LYS A 125 -24.40 -28.78 -29.58
CA LYS A 125 -23.60 -28.14 -28.55
C LYS A 125 -23.45 -26.66 -28.89
N SER A 126 -23.93 -25.80 -28.01
CA SER A 126 -23.76 -24.35 -28.11
C SER A 126 -22.70 -23.91 -27.08
N ASN A 127 -21.75 -23.09 -27.50
CA ASN A 127 -20.75 -22.50 -26.63
C ASN A 127 -21.40 -21.49 -25.70
N GLY A 128 -21.17 -21.68 -24.40
CA GLY A 128 -21.71 -20.81 -23.36
C GLY A 128 -20.64 -20.10 -22.57
N LEU A 129 -21.05 -18.98 -22.00
CA LEU A 129 -20.27 -18.19 -21.05
C LEU A 129 -21.02 -18.20 -19.73
N ALA A 130 -20.29 -18.34 -18.62
CA ALA A 130 -20.86 -18.19 -17.29
C ALA A 130 -20.04 -17.19 -16.49
N MET A 131 -20.70 -16.46 -15.60
CA MET A 131 -20.02 -15.60 -14.65
C MET A 131 -19.24 -16.48 -13.67
N THR A 132 -17.94 -16.26 -13.59
CA THR A 132 -17.02 -17.01 -12.71
C THR A 132 -16.66 -16.22 -11.45
N THR A 133 -16.78 -14.89 -11.49
CA THR A 133 -16.52 -14.01 -10.36
C THR A 133 -17.58 -12.91 -10.33
N PHE A 134 -18.16 -12.68 -9.15
CA PHE A 134 -19.09 -11.56 -8.95
C PHE A 134 -18.30 -10.26 -8.83
N SER A 135 -18.88 -9.17 -9.32
CA SER A 135 -18.30 -7.83 -9.12
C SER A 135 -18.32 -7.45 -7.65
N ASN A 136 -17.24 -6.84 -7.18
CA ASN A 136 -17.15 -6.29 -5.85
C ASN A 136 -16.57 -4.85 -5.91
N TYR A 137 -17.46 -3.87 -6.08
CA TYR A 137 -17.08 -2.46 -6.14
C TYR A 137 -16.66 -1.89 -4.78
N ALA A 138 -16.91 -2.61 -3.68
CA ALA A 138 -16.51 -2.24 -2.34
C ALA A 138 -15.07 -2.63 -1.99
N LEU A 139 -14.32 -3.23 -2.94
CA LEU A 139 -12.89 -3.46 -2.76
C LEU A 139 -12.15 -2.13 -2.68
N GLU A 140 -11.43 -1.94 -1.58
CA GLU A 140 -10.67 -0.74 -1.29
C GLU A 140 -9.30 -1.10 -0.70
N TRP A 141 -8.47 -0.09 -0.49
CA TRP A 141 -7.14 -0.25 0.09
C TRP A 141 -7.23 -0.87 1.48
N GLU A 142 -6.42 -1.89 1.73
CA GLU A 142 -6.18 -2.36 3.10
C GLU A 142 -5.30 -1.32 3.80
N GLU A 143 -5.80 -0.74 4.88
CA GLU A 143 -5.09 0.28 5.64
C GLU A 143 -4.49 -0.30 6.91
N THR A 144 -3.22 -0.01 7.15
CA THR A 144 -2.55 -0.31 8.41
C THR A 144 -2.12 1.00 9.06
N ALA A 145 -2.61 1.26 10.28
CA ALA A 145 -2.17 2.37 11.12
C ALA A 145 -1.12 1.88 12.12
N ILE A 146 -0.01 2.62 12.23
CA ILE A 146 1.09 2.31 13.15
C ILE A 146 1.36 3.55 14.00
N THR A 147 1.36 3.35 15.32
CA THR A 147 1.82 4.34 16.30
C THR A 147 3.08 3.81 16.97
N ASN A 148 4.10 4.63 17.08
CA ASN A 148 5.38 4.25 17.64
C ASN A 148 5.89 5.34 18.58
N ILE A 149 6.43 4.95 19.75
CA ILE A 149 7.12 5.82 20.71
C ILE A 149 8.47 5.18 21.00
N GLY A 150 9.54 5.95 20.86
CA GLY A 150 10.90 5.48 21.05
C GLY A 150 11.72 6.44 21.92
N LEU A 151 12.62 5.89 22.70
CA LEU A 151 13.63 6.59 23.47
C LEU A 151 15.02 6.11 23.04
N ASP A 152 15.79 7.03 22.47
CA ASP A 152 17.19 6.80 22.09
C ASP A 152 18.07 7.40 23.17
N PHE A 153 19.05 6.66 23.67
CA PHE A 153 20.00 7.14 24.67
C PHE A 153 21.44 6.75 24.33
N GLY A 154 22.37 7.60 24.70
CA GLY A 154 23.79 7.37 24.59
C GLY A 154 24.52 7.85 25.83
N VAL A 155 25.37 7.01 26.42
CA VAL A 155 26.10 7.32 27.65
C VAL A 155 27.60 7.10 27.48
N LEU A 156 28.38 7.62 28.43
CA LEU A 156 29.84 7.48 28.48
C LEU A 156 30.54 7.94 27.17
N ASN A 157 30.24 9.14 26.72
CA ASN A 157 30.73 9.71 25.45
C ASN A 157 30.32 8.83 24.23
N ASN A 158 29.06 8.38 24.20
CA ASN A 158 28.51 7.51 23.17
C ASN A 158 29.18 6.13 23.03
N ARG A 159 29.89 5.67 24.05
CA ARG A 159 30.48 4.32 24.07
C ARG A 159 29.42 3.25 24.26
N LEU A 160 28.31 3.57 24.90
CA LEU A 160 27.14 2.71 25.02
C LEU A 160 25.91 3.46 24.49
N ASN A 161 25.26 2.92 23.47
CA ASN A 161 24.05 3.46 22.89
C ASN A 161 22.96 2.41 22.93
N GLY A 162 21.71 2.82 23.15
CA GLY A 162 20.55 1.95 23.15
C GLY A 162 19.29 2.67 22.67
N THR A 163 18.33 1.87 22.25
CA THR A 163 17.01 2.32 21.87
C THR A 163 15.96 1.43 22.52
N ILE A 164 14.96 2.04 23.10
CA ILE A 164 13.76 1.38 23.60
C ILE A 164 12.59 1.87 22.76
N GLU A 165 11.80 0.95 22.23
CA GLU A 165 10.72 1.27 21.32
C GLU A 165 9.46 0.45 21.66
N VAL A 166 8.31 1.13 21.62
CA VAL A 166 7.00 0.52 21.79
C VAL A 166 6.13 0.94 20.63
N TYR A 167 5.47 0.01 20.00
CA TYR A 167 4.58 0.29 18.89
C TYR A 167 3.24 -0.43 19.03
N ASP A 168 2.21 0.17 18.46
CA ASP A 168 0.87 -0.41 18.23
C ASP A 168 0.57 -0.39 16.73
N LYS A 169 0.17 -1.55 16.22
CA LYS A 169 -0.18 -1.74 14.81
C LYS A 169 -1.61 -2.24 14.71
N LYS A 170 -2.44 -1.53 13.92
CA LYS A 170 -3.84 -1.88 13.60
C LYS A 170 -4.03 -1.96 12.09
N THR A 171 -4.57 -3.06 11.64
CA THR A 171 -4.95 -3.32 10.23
C THR A 171 -6.44 -3.54 10.16
#